data_2e9ef2722d790c7949db85ffb8fa0518
#
_entry.id   2e9ef2722d790c7949db85ffb8fa0518
#
_cell.length_a   1.000
_cell.length_b   1.000
_cell.length_c   1.000
_cell.angle_alpha   90.00
_cell.angle_beta   90.00
_cell.angle_gamma   90.00
#
_symmetry.space_group_name_H-M   'P 1'
#
loop_
_entity.id
_entity.type
_entity.pdbx_description
1 polymer ?
#
loop_
_entity_poly.entity_id
_entity_poly.type
_entity_poly.pdbx_seq_one_letter_code
_entity_poly.pdbx_strand_id
1 'polypeptide(L)'
;WTAPRLRPLTPAPTLCDAQGFLWRDLASLWQHADIGEVEAELRAQVEAIYRLGVDVTHLDTHMGSIMRPDIAAVYLRLAEEYRLPAMVPAVLEYHSLPEAFRAPLGEVLAGSTHPRVQMLSGYGRPPEEMRGWYLRVLRKAGPGVYHLIHHAALDTPEARALPDWQRRTADLEAFRDAQVRRAAGEYRLLTY
;
A
#
# COMPACT_ATOMS: atom_id res chain seq x y z
N TRP A 1 -15.24 -4.42 2.39
CA TRP A 1 -14.56 -4.60 3.68
C TRP A 1 -15.36 -3.88 4.75
N THR A 2 -15.88 -4.61 5.71
CA THR A 2 -16.40 -4.01 6.94
C THR A 2 -15.25 -3.75 7.93
N ALA A 3 -14.14 -3.16 7.43
CA ALA A 3 -13.15 -2.62 8.34
C ALA A 3 -13.84 -1.67 9.31
N PRO A 4 -13.47 -1.63 10.57
CA PRO A 4 -13.93 -0.60 11.45
C PRO A 4 -13.68 0.75 10.78
N ARG A 5 -14.70 1.59 10.78
CA ARG A 5 -14.55 2.95 10.26
C ARG A 5 -13.58 3.68 11.19
N LEU A 6 -12.48 4.15 10.64
CA LEU A 6 -11.45 4.82 11.41
C LEU A 6 -11.69 6.32 11.44
N ARG A 7 -11.43 6.93 12.57
CA ARG A 7 -11.37 8.38 12.72
C ARG A 7 -9.92 8.85 12.62
N PRO A 8 -9.65 10.05 12.14
CA PRO A 8 -8.30 10.60 12.19
C PRO A 8 -7.86 10.79 13.66
N LEU A 9 -6.57 10.85 13.87
CA LEU A 9 -5.95 11.14 15.16
C LEU A 9 -5.94 12.65 15.46
N THR A 10 -6.12 13.45 14.41
CA THR A 10 -6.09 14.92 14.46
C THR A 10 -7.44 15.52 14.08
N PRO A 11 -7.71 16.80 14.35
CA PRO A 11 -8.81 17.53 13.74
C PRO A 11 -8.58 17.68 12.23
N ALA A 12 -9.16 16.79 11.42
CA ALA A 12 -8.95 16.72 9.99
C ALA A 12 -10.29 16.54 9.23
N PRO A 13 -11.17 17.56 9.22
CA PRO A 13 -12.50 17.46 8.61
C PRO A 13 -12.44 17.18 7.11
N THR A 14 -11.43 17.65 6.39
CA THR A 14 -11.31 17.39 4.94
C THR A 14 -10.91 15.95 4.61
N LEU A 15 -10.32 15.23 5.56
CA LEU A 15 -9.98 13.81 5.42
C LEU A 15 -11.16 12.88 5.74
N CYS A 16 -12.32 13.45 6.13
CA CYS A 16 -13.44 12.71 6.67
C CYS A 16 -14.72 12.88 5.88
N ASP A 17 -15.56 11.84 5.96
CA ASP A 17 -16.96 11.91 5.54
C ASP A 17 -17.82 12.73 6.55
N ALA A 18 -19.09 12.92 6.19
CA ALA A 18 -20.04 13.68 7.02
C ALA A 18 -20.26 13.10 8.45
N GLN A 19 -19.85 11.85 8.70
CA GLN A 19 -19.92 11.23 10.02
C GLN A 19 -18.59 11.32 10.80
N GLY A 20 -17.57 11.96 10.21
CA GLY A 20 -16.25 12.17 10.82
C GLY A 20 -15.36 10.92 10.78
N PHE A 21 -15.54 10.06 9.81
CA PHE A 21 -14.64 8.93 9.54
C PHE A 21 -13.82 9.17 8.29
N LEU A 22 -12.59 8.71 8.27
CA LEU A 22 -11.71 8.79 7.10
C LEU A 22 -12.39 8.26 5.84
N TRP A 23 -12.15 8.94 4.71
CA TRP A 23 -12.67 8.54 3.41
C TRP A 23 -12.33 7.09 3.09
N ARG A 24 -13.29 6.37 2.51
CA ARG A 24 -13.14 4.94 2.20
C ARG A 24 -12.57 4.69 0.80
N ASP A 25 -12.51 5.70 -0.02
CA ASP A 25 -12.05 5.61 -1.39
C ASP A 25 -11.09 6.75 -1.74
N LEU A 26 -10.23 6.47 -2.71
CA LEU A 26 -9.18 7.38 -3.11
C LEU A 26 -9.72 8.64 -3.80
N ALA A 27 -10.80 8.53 -4.55
CA ALA A 27 -11.37 9.66 -5.28
C ALA A 27 -11.86 10.74 -4.30
N SER A 28 -12.62 10.33 -3.28
CA SER A 28 -13.08 11.24 -2.22
C SER A 28 -11.91 11.84 -1.44
N LEU A 29 -10.93 11.02 -1.05
CA LEU A 29 -9.74 11.51 -0.36
C LEU A 29 -9.01 12.56 -1.21
N TRP A 30 -8.69 12.23 -2.45
CA TRP A 30 -7.91 13.13 -3.33
C TRP A 30 -8.66 14.40 -3.72
N GLN A 31 -10.00 14.36 -3.77
CA GLN A 31 -10.82 15.52 -4.07
C GLN A 31 -10.90 16.50 -2.90
N HIS A 32 -10.96 16.03 -1.66
CA HIS A 32 -11.31 16.86 -0.51
C HIS A 32 -10.13 17.20 0.40
N ALA A 33 -9.08 16.34 0.44
CA ALA A 33 -8.02 16.46 1.40
C ALA A 33 -7.24 17.78 1.31
N ASP A 34 -7.23 18.55 2.39
CA ASP A 34 -6.31 19.66 2.62
C ASP A 34 -4.93 19.12 2.97
N ILE A 35 -3.90 19.70 2.38
CA ILE A 35 -2.54 19.17 2.51
C ILE A 35 -1.95 19.39 3.91
N GLY A 36 -2.33 20.44 4.60
CA GLY A 36 -1.91 20.70 5.97
C GLY A 36 -2.54 19.69 6.93
N GLU A 37 -3.81 19.32 6.73
CA GLU A 37 -4.48 18.27 7.50
C GLU A 37 -3.86 16.90 7.23
N VAL A 38 -3.51 16.60 5.95
CA VAL A 38 -2.79 15.37 5.59
C VAL A 38 -1.46 15.28 6.34
N GLU A 39 -0.66 16.34 6.33
CA GLU A 39 0.63 16.34 7.01
C GLU A 39 0.47 16.13 8.52
N ALA A 40 -0.44 16.86 9.15
CA ALA A 40 -0.70 16.74 10.57
C ALA A 40 -1.16 15.32 10.95
N GLU A 41 -2.04 14.72 10.15
CA GLU A 41 -2.55 13.36 10.39
C GLU A 41 -1.47 12.30 10.20
N LEU A 42 -0.71 12.34 9.09
CA LEU A 42 0.37 11.39 8.85
C LEU A 42 1.43 11.45 9.95
N ARG A 43 1.80 12.65 10.39
CA ARG A 43 2.72 12.85 11.50
C ARG A 43 2.18 12.25 12.79
N ALA A 44 0.91 12.51 13.10
CA ALA A 44 0.26 11.99 14.31
C ALA A 44 0.20 10.45 14.28
N GLN A 45 0.01 9.82 13.11
CA GLN A 45 0.02 8.37 12.96
C GLN A 45 1.41 7.79 13.26
N VAL A 46 2.48 8.35 12.70
CA VAL A 46 3.86 7.92 12.96
C VAL A 46 4.18 8.06 14.45
N GLU A 47 3.89 9.21 15.05
CA GLU A 47 4.15 9.46 16.47
C GLU A 47 3.31 8.55 17.38
N ALA A 48 2.07 8.24 17.01
CA ALA A 48 1.23 7.31 17.76
C ALA A 48 1.86 5.91 17.83
N ILE A 49 2.41 5.42 16.74
CA ILE A 49 3.07 4.11 16.69
C ILE A 49 4.34 4.11 17.55
N TYR A 50 5.15 5.17 17.50
CA TYR A 50 6.31 5.32 18.39
C TYR A 50 5.91 5.34 19.87
N ARG A 51 4.82 6.07 20.24
CA ARG A 51 4.31 6.07 21.62
C ARG A 51 3.84 4.70 22.10
N LEU A 52 3.43 3.82 21.19
CA LEU A 52 3.10 2.42 21.50
C LEU A 52 4.33 1.53 21.67
N GLY A 53 5.54 2.07 21.51
CA GLY A 53 6.80 1.33 21.66
C GLY A 53 7.11 0.40 20.47
N VAL A 54 6.48 0.61 19.32
CA VAL A 54 6.79 -0.16 18.10
C VAL A 54 8.07 0.37 17.49
N ASP A 55 8.98 -0.53 17.15
CA ASP A 55 10.16 -0.23 16.35
C ASP A 55 9.75 -0.07 14.87
N VAL A 56 9.56 1.20 14.47
CA VAL A 56 9.11 1.51 13.11
C VAL A 56 10.27 1.37 12.14
N THR A 57 10.13 0.49 11.16
CA THR A 57 11.18 0.20 10.19
C THR A 57 11.00 0.91 8.85
N HIS A 58 9.80 1.32 8.51
CA HIS A 58 9.49 1.97 7.23
C HIS A 58 8.12 2.67 7.25
N LEU A 59 7.86 3.47 6.23
CA LEU A 59 6.53 3.98 5.89
C LEU A 59 6.00 3.29 4.65
N ASP A 60 4.76 2.84 4.73
CA ASP A 60 4.01 2.27 3.61
C ASP A 60 2.66 2.99 3.46
N THR A 61 1.95 2.70 2.38
CA THR A 61 0.68 3.34 2.05
C THR A 61 -0.44 2.32 1.84
N HIS A 62 -1.59 2.57 2.42
CA HIS A 62 -2.78 1.78 2.15
C HIS A 62 -3.46 2.24 0.85
N MET A 63 -3.76 1.31 -0.06
CA MET A 63 -4.44 1.55 -1.35
C MET A 63 -3.73 2.54 -2.29
N GLY A 64 -2.53 3.01 -1.99
CA GLY A 64 -1.88 4.06 -2.77
C GLY A 64 -2.42 5.46 -2.47
N SER A 65 -2.92 5.70 -1.26
CA SER A 65 -3.50 7.00 -0.86
C SER A 65 -2.54 8.17 -1.05
N ILE A 66 -1.25 7.93 -0.98
CA ILE A 66 -0.19 8.93 -1.19
C ILE A 66 0.06 9.32 -2.66
N MET A 67 -0.64 8.73 -3.63
CA MET A 67 -0.33 8.94 -5.05
C MET A 67 -0.87 10.27 -5.63
N ARG A 68 -1.52 11.13 -4.85
CA ARG A 68 -1.72 12.53 -5.21
C ARG A 68 -0.36 13.25 -5.03
N PRO A 69 0.12 14.04 -6.01
CA PRO A 69 1.51 14.53 -6.02
C PRO A 69 1.93 15.32 -4.77
N ASP A 70 1.07 16.17 -4.25
CA ASP A 70 1.31 16.95 -3.04
C ASP A 70 1.33 16.07 -1.77
N ILE A 71 0.46 15.04 -1.69
CA ILE A 71 0.48 14.06 -0.60
C ILE A 71 1.77 13.23 -0.67
N ALA A 72 2.21 12.84 -1.87
CA ALA A 72 3.47 12.13 -2.05
C ALA A 72 4.66 12.97 -1.55
N ALA A 73 4.68 14.27 -1.84
CA ALA A 73 5.74 15.17 -1.36
C ALA A 73 5.77 15.24 0.18
N VAL A 74 4.61 15.33 0.83
CA VAL A 74 4.51 15.28 2.30
C VAL A 74 4.99 13.94 2.85
N TYR A 75 4.53 12.84 2.28
CA TYR A 75 4.90 11.48 2.69
C TYR A 75 6.41 11.26 2.64
N LEU A 76 7.07 11.65 1.54
CA LEU A 76 8.52 11.51 1.38
C LEU A 76 9.29 12.41 2.36
N ARG A 77 8.84 13.65 2.55
CA ARG A 77 9.45 14.57 3.51
C ARG A 77 9.35 14.04 4.94
N LEU A 78 8.21 13.48 5.34
CA LEU A 78 8.06 12.85 6.65
C LEU A 78 8.97 11.62 6.79
N ALA A 79 9.10 10.80 5.76
CA ALA A 79 10.02 9.67 5.77
C ALA A 79 11.46 10.11 6.01
N GLU A 80 11.91 11.16 5.35
CA GLU A 80 13.25 11.75 5.55
C GLU A 80 13.41 12.32 6.98
N GLU A 81 12.42 13.05 7.46
CA GLU A 81 12.41 13.68 8.78
C GLU A 81 12.53 12.64 9.91
N TYR A 82 11.77 11.53 9.79
CA TYR A 82 11.84 10.41 10.73
C TYR A 82 12.97 9.43 10.44
N ARG A 83 13.73 9.64 9.37
CA ARG A 83 14.81 8.74 8.91
C ARG A 83 14.33 7.32 8.65
N LEU A 84 13.13 7.20 8.08
CA LEU A 84 12.51 5.93 7.73
C LEU A 84 12.55 5.73 6.22
N PRO A 85 12.86 4.53 5.73
CA PRO A 85 12.62 4.19 4.34
C PRO A 85 11.13 4.40 3.99
N ALA A 86 10.87 4.97 2.82
CA ALA A 86 9.53 5.08 2.26
C ALA A 86 9.34 4.04 1.15
N MET A 87 8.18 3.40 1.09
CA MET A 87 7.79 2.59 -0.05
C MET A 87 7.54 3.50 -1.26
N VAL A 88 8.43 3.43 -2.25
CA VAL A 88 8.36 4.21 -3.49
C VAL A 88 8.31 3.27 -4.69
N PRO A 89 7.24 3.29 -5.51
CA PRO A 89 7.15 2.42 -6.67
C PRO A 89 8.16 2.84 -7.76
N ALA A 90 8.77 1.85 -8.41
CA ALA A 90 9.68 2.09 -9.52
C ALA A 90 8.95 2.53 -10.80
N VAL A 91 7.71 2.11 -10.97
CA VAL A 91 6.84 2.41 -12.12
C VAL A 91 5.45 2.80 -11.63
N LEU A 92 4.85 3.83 -12.24
CA LEU A 92 3.52 4.32 -11.88
C LEU A 92 2.42 3.62 -12.72
N GLU A 93 2.35 2.31 -12.63
CA GLU A 93 1.32 1.50 -13.31
C GLU A 93 0.10 1.24 -12.41
N TYR A 94 -0.44 2.30 -11.82
CA TYR A 94 -1.70 2.22 -11.08
C TYR A 94 -2.88 2.50 -12.01
N HIS A 95 -3.73 1.51 -12.24
CA HIS A 95 -4.90 1.65 -13.11
C HIS A 95 -5.89 2.74 -12.64
N SER A 96 -5.92 3.02 -11.35
CA SER A 96 -6.78 4.04 -10.74
C SER A 96 -6.13 5.42 -10.61
N LEU A 97 -4.88 5.59 -11.06
CA LEU A 97 -4.20 6.87 -10.96
C LEU A 97 -4.73 7.83 -12.05
N PRO A 98 -5.29 9.01 -11.67
CA PRO A 98 -5.71 10.02 -12.64
C PRO A 98 -4.54 10.43 -13.54
N GLU A 99 -4.82 10.61 -14.83
CA GLU A 99 -3.79 10.98 -15.80
C GLU A 99 -3.11 12.30 -15.42
N ALA A 100 -3.88 13.27 -14.91
CA ALA A 100 -3.33 14.55 -14.45
C ALA A 100 -2.31 14.44 -13.31
N PHE A 101 -2.27 13.32 -12.58
CA PHE A 101 -1.31 13.12 -11.49
C PHE A 101 0.00 12.48 -11.97
N ARG A 102 0.02 11.80 -13.13
CA ARG A 102 1.18 10.98 -13.55
C ARG A 102 2.45 11.78 -13.69
N ALA A 103 2.42 12.87 -14.47
CA ALA A 103 3.62 13.67 -14.69
C ALA A 103 4.09 14.38 -13.39
N PRO A 104 3.23 15.13 -12.66
CA PRO A 104 3.65 15.77 -11.42
C PRO A 104 4.13 14.78 -10.34
N LEU A 105 3.46 13.61 -10.20
CA LEU A 105 3.92 12.57 -9.28
C LEU A 105 5.28 12.00 -9.71
N GLY A 106 5.47 11.80 -11.02
CA GLY A 106 6.76 11.37 -11.57
C GLY A 106 7.89 12.32 -11.21
N GLU A 107 7.66 13.62 -11.26
CA GLU A 107 8.63 14.65 -10.86
C GLU A 107 8.94 14.59 -9.35
N VAL A 108 7.91 14.51 -8.51
CA VAL A 108 8.07 14.37 -7.05
C VAL A 108 8.89 13.13 -6.71
N LEU A 109 8.55 11.99 -7.31
CA LEU A 109 9.28 10.76 -7.07
C LEU A 109 10.71 10.82 -7.63
N ALA A 110 10.94 11.46 -8.77
CA ALA A 110 12.28 11.60 -9.35
C ALA A 110 13.23 12.37 -8.44
N GLY A 111 12.73 13.33 -7.67
CA GLY A 111 13.50 14.09 -6.68
C GLY A 111 13.81 13.31 -5.39
N SER A 112 13.20 12.14 -5.18
CA SER A 112 13.38 11.36 -3.96
C SER A 112 14.64 10.50 -4.00
N THR A 113 15.35 10.42 -2.88
CA THR A 113 16.51 9.55 -2.65
C THR A 113 16.13 8.16 -2.14
N HIS A 114 14.86 7.92 -1.83
CA HIS A 114 14.39 6.64 -1.32
C HIS A 114 14.54 5.52 -2.36
N PRO A 115 14.90 4.30 -1.93
CA PRO A 115 14.98 3.14 -2.81
C PRO A 115 13.65 2.89 -3.52
N ARG A 116 13.71 2.52 -4.79
CA ARG A 116 12.53 2.19 -5.58
C ARG A 116 12.32 0.70 -5.64
N VAL A 117 11.06 0.29 -5.48
CA VAL A 117 10.67 -1.12 -5.54
C VAL A 117 9.77 -1.39 -6.74
N GLN A 118 9.96 -2.54 -7.36
CA GLN A 118 9.06 -3.02 -8.40
C GLN A 118 7.84 -3.64 -7.75
N MET A 119 6.66 -3.09 -8.03
CA MET A 119 5.41 -3.57 -7.45
C MET A 119 4.92 -4.81 -8.21
N LEU A 120 4.67 -5.90 -7.50
CA LEU A 120 4.02 -7.08 -8.03
C LEU A 120 2.65 -7.24 -7.35
N SER A 121 1.58 -7.10 -8.12
CA SER A 121 0.22 -7.19 -7.61
C SER A 121 -0.63 -8.14 -8.45
N GLY A 122 -1.28 -9.08 -7.78
CA GLY A 122 -2.32 -9.93 -8.37
C GLY A 122 -3.72 -9.30 -8.32
N TYR A 123 -3.84 -8.03 -7.92
CA TYR A 123 -5.13 -7.38 -7.77
C TYR A 123 -5.92 -7.36 -9.09
N GLY A 124 -7.23 -7.60 -9.00
CA GLY A 124 -8.12 -7.67 -10.17
C GLY A 124 -8.10 -9.02 -10.92
N ARG A 125 -7.25 -9.97 -10.53
CA ARG A 125 -7.25 -11.31 -11.14
C ARG A 125 -8.30 -12.20 -10.48
N PRO A 126 -8.91 -13.12 -11.23
CA PRO A 126 -9.79 -14.13 -10.65
C PRO A 126 -9.03 -15.09 -9.72
N PRO A 127 -9.69 -15.61 -8.67
CA PRO A 127 -9.05 -16.46 -7.65
C PRO A 127 -8.32 -17.68 -8.22
N GLU A 128 -8.90 -18.32 -9.23
CA GLU A 128 -8.36 -19.51 -9.88
C GLU A 128 -7.04 -19.28 -10.64
N GLU A 129 -6.76 -18.05 -11.00
CA GLU A 129 -5.52 -17.67 -11.69
C GLU A 129 -4.35 -17.37 -10.72
N MET A 130 -4.63 -17.16 -9.44
CA MET A 130 -3.64 -16.63 -8.49
C MET A 130 -2.39 -17.51 -8.37
N ARG A 131 -2.57 -18.83 -8.22
CA ARG A 131 -1.44 -19.76 -8.17
C ARG A 131 -0.55 -19.67 -9.44
N GLY A 132 -1.17 -19.67 -10.61
CA GLY A 132 -0.46 -19.58 -11.87
C GLY A 132 0.24 -18.23 -12.06
N TRP A 133 -0.37 -17.15 -11.58
CA TRP A 133 0.21 -15.82 -11.59
C TRP A 133 1.44 -15.73 -10.70
N TYR A 134 1.39 -16.21 -9.45
CA TYR A 134 2.54 -16.23 -8.54
C TYR A 134 3.71 -17.02 -9.13
N LEU A 135 3.46 -18.21 -9.69
CA LEU A 135 4.51 -18.99 -10.36
C LEU A 135 5.14 -18.25 -11.52
N ARG A 136 4.33 -17.54 -12.33
CA ARG A 136 4.85 -16.75 -13.44
C ARG A 136 5.73 -15.60 -13.00
N VAL A 137 5.25 -14.77 -12.05
CA VAL A 137 6.00 -13.58 -11.62
C VAL A 137 7.27 -13.97 -10.88
N LEU A 138 7.21 -14.95 -9.98
CA LEU A 138 8.36 -15.42 -9.22
C LEU A 138 9.44 -16.08 -10.12
N ARG A 139 9.05 -16.77 -11.19
CA ARG A 139 10.00 -17.40 -12.11
C ARG A 139 10.56 -16.46 -13.18
N LYS A 140 9.87 -15.36 -13.46
CA LYS A 140 10.24 -14.43 -14.55
C LYS A 140 10.86 -13.13 -14.03
N ALA A 141 10.73 -12.82 -12.76
CA ALA A 141 11.33 -11.63 -12.20
C ALA A 141 12.86 -11.72 -12.31
N GLY A 142 13.44 -10.73 -12.96
CA GLY A 142 14.90 -10.60 -13.09
C GLY A 142 15.53 -10.07 -11.81
N PRO A 143 16.83 -9.70 -11.85
CA PRO A 143 17.49 -9.04 -10.73
C PRO A 143 16.77 -7.72 -10.37
N GLY A 144 16.51 -7.49 -9.09
CA GLY A 144 15.81 -6.29 -8.64
C GLY A 144 15.26 -6.42 -7.22
N VAL A 145 14.73 -5.31 -6.72
CA VAL A 145 13.99 -5.26 -5.45
C VAL A 145 12.50 -5.21 -5.76
N TYR A 146 11.77 -6.14 -5.19
CA TYR A 146 10.34 -6.33 -5.46
C TYR A 146 9.52 -6.20 -4.18
N HIS A 147 8.40 -5.51 -4.28
CA HIS A 147 7.35 -5.49 -3.26
C HIS A 147 6.17 -6.31 -3.78
N LEU A 148 6.00 -7.50 -3.21
CA LEU A 148 4.91 -8.41 -3.59
C LEU A 148 3.70 -8.17 -2.69
N ILE A 149 2.65 -7.58 -3.25
CA ILE A 149 1.39 -7.33 -2.54
C ILE A 149 0.65 -8.66 -2.38
N HIS A 150 0.38 -9.01 -1.12
CA HIS A 150 -0.25 -10.27 -0.74
C HIS A 150 -1.30 -10.03 0.36
N HIS A 151 -2.54 -10.47 0.13
CA HIS A 151 -3.66 -10.26 1.05
C HIS A 151 -4.28 -11.59 1.47
N ALA A 152 -3.51 -12.44 2.13
CA ALA A 152 -4.00 -13.75 2.56
C ALA A 152 -5.08 -13.67 3.63
N ALA A 153 -6.10 -14.51 3.53
CA ALA A 153 -7.05 -14.77 4.60
C ALA A 153 -7.44 -16.25 4.64
N LEU A 154 -7.71 -16.73 5.85
CA LEU A 154 -8.39 -18.01 6.04
C LEU A 154 -9.85 -17.90 5.57
N ASP A 155 -10.41 -19.00 5.09
CA ASP A 155 -11.82 -19.08 4.75
C ASP A 155 -12.65 -19.19 6.05
N THR A 156 -13.02 -18.05 6.60
CA THR A 156 -13.83 -17.93 7.81
C THR A 156 -15.09 -17.08 7.53
N PRO A 157 -16.12 -17.17 8.38
CA PRO A 157 -17.29 -16.32 8.22
C PRO A 157 -16.97 -14.82 8.13
N GLU A 158 -15.99 -14.35 8.91
CA GLU A 158 -15.54 -12.95 8.92
C GLU A 158 -14.85 -12.58 7.60
N ALA A 159 -13.99 -13.46 7.09
CA ALA A 159 -13.34 -13.25 5.80
C ALA A 159 -14.36 -13.23 4.66
N ARG A 160 -15.37 -14.09 4.69
CA ARG A 160 -16.44 -14.13 3.68
C ARG A 160 -17.33 -12.89 3.66
N ALA A 161 -17.28 -12.05 4.69
CA ALA A 161 -17.91 -10.73 4.68
C ALA A 161 -17.15 -9.70 3.83
N LEU A 162 -15.92 -10.00 3.40
CA LEU A 162 -15.11 -9.15 2.53
C LEU A 162 -15.52 -9.35 1.06
N PRO A 163 -15.63 -8.29 0.25
CA PRO A 163 -16.02 -8.42 -1.16
C PRO A 163 -15.00 -9.20 -2.01
N ASP A 164 -13.75 -9.27 -1.55
CA ASP A 164 -12.63 -9.94 -2.23
C ASP A 164 -12.13 -11.20 -1.49
N TRP A 165 -12.96 -11.79 -0.63
CA TRP A 165 -12.57 -12.91 0.24
C TRP A 165 -12.03 -14.12 -0.53
N GLN A 166 -12.63 -14.44 -1.67
CA GLN A 166 -12.22 -15.60 -2.48
C GLN A 166 -10.79 -15.42 -2.99
N ARG A 167 -10.44 -14.20 -3.40
CA ARG A 167 -9.08 -13.89 -3.83
C ARG A 167 -8.09 -13.96 -2.66
N ARG A 168 -8.49 -13.49 -1.49
CA ARG A 168 -7.64 -13.57 -0.28
C ARG A 168 -7.39 -15.01 0.14
N THR A 169 -8.41 -15.87 0.02
CA THR A 169 -8.24 -17.30 0.26
C THR A 169 -7.34 -17.93 -0.81
N ALA A 170 -7.48 -17.55 -2.07
CA ALA A 170 -6.60 -18.03 -3.15
C ALA A 170 -5.15 -17.54 -2.98
N ASP A 171 -4.92 -16.34 -2.46
CA ASP A 171 -3.59 -15.86 -2.06
C ASP A 171 -2.95 -16.78 -1.02
N LEU A 172 -3.70 -17.14 0.02
CA LEU A 172 -3.24 -18.06 1.06
C LEU A 172 -2.92 -19.44 0.48
N GLU A 173 -3.84 -20.01 -0.29
CA GLU A 173 -3.68 -21.35 -0.87
C GLU A 173 -2.51 -21.38 -1.87
N ALA A 174 -2.30 -20.30 -2.64
CA ALA A 174 -1.14 -20.21 -3.52
C ALA A 174 0.17 -20.33 -2.75
N PHE A 175 0.31 -19.66 -1.59
CA PHE A 175 1.51 -19.76 -0.76
C PHE A 175 1.61 -21.03 0.10
N ARG A 176 0.54 -21.82 0.17
CA ARG A 176 0.59 -23.20 0.69
C ARG A 176 1.11 -24.19 -0.36
N ASP A 177 1.01 -23.87 -1.65
CA ASP A 177 1.51 -24.71 -2.72
C ASP A 177 3.04 -24.83 -2.68
N ALA A 178 3.55 -26.05 -2.75
CA ALA A 178 4.97 -26.34 -2.64
C ALA A 178 5.81 -25.73 -3.79
N GLN A 179 5.23 -25.58 -4.98
CA GLN A 179 5.95 -25.01 -6.12
C GLN A 179 6.06 -23.48 -5.96
N VAL A 180 5.02 -22.80 -5.47
CA VAL A 180 5.05 -21.36 -5.19
C VAL A 180 6.06 -21.06 -4.10
N ARG A 181 6.02 -21.82 -2.99
CA ARG A 181 6.99 -21.66 -1.89
C ARG A 181 8.42 -21.89 -2.37
N ARG A 182 8.66 -22.89 -3.21
CA ARG A 182 9.99 -23.15 -3.76
C ARG A 182 10.47 -21.99 -4.62
N ALA A 183 9.61 -21.48 -5.52
CA ALA A 183 9.95 -20.33 -6.35
C ALA A 183 10.20 -19.07 -5.53
N ALA A 184 9.42 -18.83 -4.47
CA ALA A 184 9.64 -17.71 -3.55
C ALA A 184 10.95 -17.86 -2.75
N GLY A 185 11.32 -19.10 -2.41
CA GLY A 185 12.56 -19.39 -1.68
C GLY A 185 13.85 -19.14 -2.46
N GLU A 186 13.77 -18.90 -3.77
CA GLU A 186 14.90 -18.46 -4.61
C GLU A 186 15.26 -16.98 -4.39
N TYR A 187 14.40 -16.22 -3.71
CA TYR A 187 14.60 -14.80 -3.41
C TYR A 187 15.11 -14.60 -1.99
N ARG A 188 15.99 -13.63 -1.83
CA ARG A 188 16.33 -13.12 -0.51
C ARG A 188 15.21 -12.20 -0.02
N LEU A 189 14.58 -12.56 1.09
CA LEU A 189 13.66 -11.64 1.77
C LEU A 189 14.45 -10.49 2.40
N LEU A 190 13.96 -9.28 2.20
CA LEU A 190 14.51 -8.07 2.78
C LEU A 190 13.54 -7.53 3.83
N THR A 191 14.09 -6.94 4.88
CA THR A 191 13.38 -6.01 5.76
C THR A 191 13.69 -4.59 5.34
N TYR A 192 12.77 -3.67 5.53
CA TYR A 192 13.03 -2.25 5.34
C TYR A 192 13.99 -1.74 6.39
#